data_4f9facc4ada691cb3e6c02deadef25e7
#
_entry.id   4f9facc4ada691cb3e6c02deadef25e7
#
_cell.length_a   1.000
_cell.length_b   1.000
_cell.length_c   1.000
_cell.angle_alpha   90.00
_cell.angle_beta   90.00
_cell.angle_gamma   90.00
#
_symmetry.space_group_name_H-M   'P 1'
#
loop_
_entity.id
_entity.type
_entity.pdbx_description
1 polymer ?
#
loop_
_entity_poly.entity_id
_entity_poly.type
_entity_poly.pdbx_seq_one_letter_code
_entity_poly.pdbx_strand_id
1 'polypeptide(L)'
;DSSCIIFFMSIVYLVPGNMTGGPYGLKELKRREKLLKDWSFNPSKVKVYDVPNGGSSIESSYEEIASIIPAVDRLSEITKYENIDAAILGCFGDPGLDVFREMFDFPIIGPAQTSMHTACQLGHKFSVITIFDSMLNMAEKQVHEYGLDHHLASVRAINIPVLELLKDLDVTYKKMSKLADKIVNEDRADAILLG
;
A
#
# COMPACT_ATOMS: atom_id res chain seq x y z
N ASP A 1 -0.77 30.26 14.55
CA ASP A 1 0.50 29.87 13.89
C ASP A 1 0.33 28.47 13.30
N SER A 2 -0.18 28.42 12.06
CA SER A 2 -0.51 27.17 11.35
C SER A 2 0.73 26.33 11.01
N SER A 3 1.91 26.90 11.06
CA SER A 3 3.18 26.21 10.77
C SER A 3 3.65 25.27 11.90
N CYS A 4 3.10 25.38 13.09
CA CYS A 4 3.49 24.55 14.24
C CYS A 4 2.76 23.19 14.29
N ILE A 5 1.60 23.05 13.66
CA ILE A 5 0.75 21.85 13.77
C ILE A 5 1.40 20.65 13.07
N ILE A 6 2.02 20.86 11.90
CA ILE A 6 2.64 19.77 11.10
C ILE A 6 3.80 19.10 11.85
N PHE A 7 4.51 19.82 12.71
CA PHE A 7 5.66 19.28 13.47
C PHE A 7 5.27 18.29 14.58
N PHE A 8 4.00 18.21 14.96
CA PHE A 8 3.55 17.38 16.08
C PHE A 8 2.71 16.18 15.66
N MET A 9 2.39 16.03 14.38
CA MET A 9 1.53 14.95 13.90
C MET A 9 2.18 13.58 14.10
N SER A 10 1.48 12.70 14.80
CA SER A 10 1.81 11.29 14.99
C SER A 10 1.19 10.47 13.86
N ILE A 11 2.03 9.84 13.05
CA ILE A 11 1.59 9.03 11.90
C ILE A 11 1.88 7.56 12.17
N VAL A 12 0.87 6.74 12.02
CA VAL A 12 0.98 5.28 12.05
C VAL A 12 0.94 4.72 10.63
N TYR A 13 1.93 3.90 10.28
CA TYR A 13 1.88 3.05 9.10
C TYR A 13 1.57 1.63 9.54
N LEU A 14 0.40 1.12 9.19
CA LEU A 14 -0.08 -0.21 9.57
C LEU A 14 0.05 -1.18 8.39
N VAL A 15 0.91 -2.17 8.52
CA VAL A 15 0.95 -3.30 7.58
C VAL A 15 -0.19 -4.26 7.93
N PRO A 16 -1.18 -4.50 7.06
CA PRO A 16 -2.36 -5.30 7.39
C PRO A 16 -2.10 -6.82 7.35
N GLY A 17 -0.91 -7.25 7.72
CA GLY A 17 -0.48 -8.64 7.78
C GLY A 17 0.61 -8.86 8.82
N ASN A 18 0.95 -10.13 9.08
CA ASN A 18 1.99 -10.52 10.04
C ASN A 18 3.37 -10.50 9.36
N MET A 19 3.98 -9.33 9.32
CA MET A 19 5.33 -9.17 8.76
C MET A 19 6.39 -9.73 9.69
N THR A 20 6.27 -9.49 11.01
CA THR A 20 7.26 -9.90 12.00
C THR A 20 7.34 -11.42 12.19
N GLY A 21 6.22 -12.12 12.04
CA GLY A 21 6.16 -13.59 12.05
C GLY A 21 6.42 -14.23 10.68
N GLY A 22 6.49 -13.44 9.62
CA GLY A 22 6.75 -13.91 8.27
C GLY A 22 8.24 -14.03 7.92
N PRO A 23 8.59 -14.42 6.68
CA PRO A 23 9.97 -14.68 6.27
C PRO A 23 10.87 -13.42 6.26
N TYR A 24 10.29 -12.24 6.19
CA TYR A 24 11.03 -10.99 6.24
C TYR A 24 11.33 -10.51 7.66
N GLY A 25 10.52 -10.92 8.63
CA GLY A 25 10.72 -10.70 10.05
C GLY A 25 10.76 -9.22 10.46
N LEU A 26 11.14 -9.01 11.72
CA LEU A 26 11.29 -7.68 12.31
C LEU A 26 12.26 -6.77 11.55
N LYS A 27 13.23 -7.34 10.82
CA LYS A 27 14.20 -6.56 10.04
C LYS A 27 13.53 -5.73 8.96
N GLU A 28 12.56 -6.31 8.25
CA GLU A 28 11.82 -5.60 7.19
C GLU A 28 10.89 -4.52 7.76
N LEU A 29 10.22 -4.81 8.88
CA LEU A 29 9.40 -3.80 9.55
C LEU A 29 10.25 -2.58 9.96
N LYS A 30 11.41 -2.81 10.56
CA LYS A 30 12.36 -1.74 10.93
C LYS A 30 12.91 -1.00 9.71
N ARG A 31 13.15 -1.70 8.59
CA ARG A 31 13.58 -1.07 7.34
C ARG A 31 12.53 -0.09 6.81
N ARG A 32 11.25 -0.51 6.81
CA ARG A 32 10.13 0.36 6.42
C ARG A 32 9.99 1.56 7.35
N GLU A 33 10.08 1.32 8.64
CA GLU A 33 10.02 2.40 9.63
C GLU A 33 11.14 3.43 9.40
N LYS A 34 12.38 2.96 9.19
CA LYS A 34 13.51 3.84 8.89
C LYS A 34 13.25 4.64 7.62
N LEU A 35 12.81 4.01 6.54
CA LEU A 35 12.54 4.67 5.26
C LEU A 35 11.49 5.77 5.41
N LEU A 36 10.39 5.49 6.11
CA LEU A 36 9.32 6.46 6.35
C LEU A 36 9.80 7.63 7.23
N LYS A 37 10.63 7.34 8.24
CA LYS A 37 11.26 8.36 9.07
C LYS A 37 12.20 9.26 8.28
N ASP A 38 12.98 8.69 7.36
CA ASP A 38 13.90 9.44 6.51
C ASP A 38 13.17 10.44 5.59
N TRP A 39 11.92 10.15 5.23
CA TRP A 39 11.06 11.01 4.41
C TRP A 39 10.15 11.93 5.22
N SER A 40 10.06 11.76 6.51
CA SER A 40 9.19 12.54 7.38
C SER A 40 9.85 13.84 7.85
N PHE A 41 9.07 14.92 7.91
CA PHE A 41 9.48 16.16 8.58
C PHE A 41 9.71 15.97 10.09
N ASN A 42 9.04 15.01 10.73
CA ASN A 42 9.23 14.66 12.12
C ASN A 42 9.40 13.15 12.31
N PRO A 43 10.64 12.63 12.15
CA PRO A 43 10.92 11.20 12.26
C PRO A 43 10.48 10.55 13.57
N SER A 44 10.50 11.30 14.68
CA SER A 44 10.14 10.78 16.00
C SER A 44 8.64 10.45 16.14
N LYS A 45 7.82 10.96 15.24
CA LYS A 45 6.36 10.82 15.24
C LYS A 45 5.84 9.77 14.25
N VAL A 46 6.74 9.12 13.51
CA VAL A 46 6.37 8.04 12.59
C VAL A 46 6.62 6.70 13.24
N LYS A 47 5.60 5.85 13.27
CA LYS A 47 5.68 4.48 13.79
C LYS A 47 5.10 3.49 12.79
N VAL A 48 5.68 2.30 12.74
CA VAL A 48 5.25 1.20 11.87
C VAL A 48 4.84 0.02 12.72
N TYR A 49 3.65 -0.48 12.45
CA TYR A 49 3.08 -1.65 13.09
C TYR A 49 2.68 -2.69 12.07
N ASP A 50 2.67 -3.93 12.47
CA ASP A 50 2.05 -5.02 11.76
C ASP A 50 0.93 -5.67 12.58
N VAL A 51 0.27 -6.65 12.00
CA VAL A 51 -0.86 -7.38 12.59
C VAL A 51 -0.38 -8.79 12.97
N PRO A 52 -0.03 -9.06 14.24
CA PRO A 52 0.53 -10.36 14.66
C PRO A 52 -0.34 -11.57 14.33
N ASN A 53 -1.67 -11.40 14.29
CA ASN A 53 -2.63 -12.44 13.95
C ASN A 53 -3.09 -12.38 12.48
N GLY A 54 -2.43 -11.57 11.65
CA GLY A 54 -2.71 -11.45 10.22
C GLY A 54 -2.05 -12.53 9.38
N GLY A 55 -2.43 -12.60 8.10
CA GLY A 55 -1.76 -13.43 7.10
C GLY A 55 -0.35 -12.94 6.79
N SER A 56 0.48 -13.79 6.18
CA SER A 56 1.86 -13.43 5.80
C SER A 56 1.93 -12.54 4.55
N SER A 57 0.92 -12.60 3.69
CA SER A 57 0.77 -11.80 2.46
C SER A 57 -0.71 -11.67 2.10
N ILE A 58 -1.01 -10.75 1.16
CA ILE A 58 -2.34 -10.57 0.58
C ILE A 58 -2.17 -10.73 -0.93
N GLU A 59 -2.61 -11.87 -1.46
CA GLU A 59 -2.43 -12.28 -2.86
C GLU A 59 -3.74 -12.79 -3.48
N SER A 60 -4.86 -12.61 -2.77
CA SER A 60 -6.20 -13.01 -3.20
C SER A 60 -7.26 -12.15 -2.52
N SER A 61 -8.47 -12.08 -3.11
CA SER A 61 -9.62 -11.41 -2.49
C SER A 61 -10.00 -12.02 -1.14
N TYR A 62 -9.78 -13.32 -0.93
CA TYR A 62 -10.02 -13.95 0.36
C TYR A 62 -9.06 -13.40 1.43
N GLU A 63 -7.77 -13.33 1.12
CA GLU A 63 -6.76 -12.82 2.05
C GLU A 63 -6.95 -11.32 2.30
N GLU A 64 -7.37 -10.57 1.29
CA GLU A 64 -7.72 -9.16 1.42
C GLU A 64 -8.84 -8.98 2.45
N ILE A 65 -9.98 -9.65 2.26
CA ILE A 65 -11.11 -9.57 3.18
C ILE A 65 -10.72 -10.07 4.59
N ALA A 66 -10.00 -11.18 4.67
CA ALA A 66 -9.56 -11.76 5.95
C ALA A 66 -8.58 -10.87 6.71
N SER A 67 -7.88 -9.96 6.04
CA SER A 67 -6.93 -9.02 6.66
C SER A 67 -7.61 -7.85 7.36
N ILE A 68 -8.84 -7.48 6.98
CA ILE A 68 -9.49 -6.23 7.39
C ILE A 68 -9.73 -6.20 8.90
N ILE A 69 -10.47 -7.18 9.43
CA ILE A 69 -10.86 -7.16 10.86
C ILE A 69 -9.65 -7.20 11.80
N PRO A 70 -8.65 -8.13 11.61
CA PRO A 70 -7.46 -8.11 12.45
C PRO A 70 -6.68 -6.79 12.39
N ALA A 71 -6.67 -6.10 11.23
CA ALA A 71 -6.00 -4.83 11.09
C ALA A 71 -6.75 -3.68 11.77
N VAL A 72 -8.08 -3.65 11.70
CA VAL A 72 -8.93 -2.70 12.44
C VAL A 72 -8.76 -2.90 13.95
N ASP A 73 -8.82 -4.14 14.44
CA ASP A 73 -8.61 -4.47 15.85
C ASP A 73 -7.22 -4.00 16.32
N ARG A 74 -6.20 -4.22 15.49
CA ARG A 74 -4.84 -3.79 15.79
C ARG A 74 -4.70 -2.28 15.90
N LEU A 75 -5.28 -1.52 14.97
CA LEU A 75 -5.27 -0.06 15.05
C LEU A 75 -6.05 0.43 16.25
N SER A 76 -7.21 -0.17 16.55
CA SER A 76 -8.01 0.13 17.76
C SER A 76 -7.25 -0.15 19.06
N GLU A 77 -6.42 -1.19 19.08
CA GLU A 77 -5.54 -1.45 20.22
C GLU A 77 -4.49 -0.35 20.36
N ILE A 78 -3.84 0.06 19.28
CA ILE A 78 -2.79 1.09 19.28
C ILE A 78 -3.34 2.43 19.78
N THR A 79 -4.57 2.82 19.40
CA THR A 79 -5.20 4.07 19.85
C THR A 79 -5.43 4.17 21.36
N LYS A 80 -5.42 3.03 22.08
CA LYS A 80 -5.58 3.04 23.55
C LYS A 80 -4.35 3.58 24.29
N TYR A 81 -3.18 3.56 23.67
CA TYR A 81 -1.93 3.99 24.29
C TYR A 81 -1.10 4.95 23.44
N GLU A 82 -1.57 5.27 22.22
CA GLU A 82 -0.94 6.25 21.35
C GLU A 82 -1.96 7.26 20.85
N ASN A 83 -1.56 8.53 20.85
CA ASN A 83 -2.30 9.55 20.14
C ASN A 83 -1.91 9.50 18.66
N ILE A 84 -2.89 9.27 17.77
CA ILE A 84 -2.70 9.13 16.33
C ILE A 84 -3.42 10.29 15.64
N ASP A 85 -2.69 11.02 14.80
CA ASP A 85 -3.24 12.13 14.00
C ASP A 85 -3.57 11.70 12.58
N ALA A 86 -2.93 10.63 12.06
CA ALA A 86 -3.23 10.02 10.77
C ALA A 86 -2.71 8.58 10.71
N ALA A 87 -3.33 7.71 9.91
CA ALA A 87 -2.82 6.38 9.61
C ALA A 87 -2.71 6.13 8.11
N ILE A 88 -1.71 5.33 7.71
CA ILE A 88 -1.50 4.86 6.34
C ILE A 88 -1.64 3.35 6.34
N LEU A 89 -2.47 2.81 5.47
CA LEU A 89 -2.55 1.36 5.25
C LEU A 89 -1.35 0.90 4.44
N GLY A 90 -0.61 -0.07 4.95
CA GLY A 90 0.65 -0.54 4.37
C GLY A 90 0.48 -1.62 3.30
N CYS A 91 -0.58 -1.54 2.50
CA CYS A 91 -0.87 -2.44 1.39
C CYS A 91 -1.50 -1.67 0.24
N PHE A 92 -1.01 -1.89 -0.99
CA PHE A 92 -1.53 -1.21 -2.18
C PHE A 92 -3.00 -1.55 -2.48
N GLY A 93 -3.49 -2.72 -2.07
CA GLY A 93 -4.90 -3.08 -2.21
C GLY A 93 -5.88 -2.21 -1.40
N ASP A 94 -5.39 -1.33 -0.52
CA ASP A 94 -6.21 -0.51 0.40
C ASP A 94 -7.26 -1.32 1.17
N PRO A 95 -6.91 -2.50 1.75
CA PRO A 95 -7.90 -3.42 2.29
C PRO A 95 -8.73 -2.79 3.39
N GLY A 96 -10.05 -2.69 3.14
CA GLY A 96 -11.00 -2.14 4.09
C GLY A 96 -10.87 -0.64 4.35
N LEU A 97 -10.32 0.15 3.42
CA LEU A 97 -10.12 1.59 3.58
C LEU A 97 -11.36 2.32 4.11
N ASP A 98 -12.56 1.99 3.57
CA ASP A 98 -13.80 2.61 4.02
C ASP A 98 -14.20 2.17 5.43
N VAL A 99 -13.94 0.91 5.80
CA VAL A 99 -14.15 0.40 7.16
C VAL A 99 -13.28 1.17 8.17
N PHE A 100 -12.02 1.40 7.84
CA PHE A 100 -11.14 2.20 8.69
C PHE A 100 -11.62 3.64 8.84
N ARG A 101 -12.08 4.27 7.75
CA ARG A 101 -12.63 5.64 7.76
C ARG A 101 -13.93 5.76 8.55
N GLU A 102 -14.73 4.68 8.60
CA GLU A 102 -15.92 4.61 9.44
C GLU A 102 -15.59 4.44 10.94
N MET A 103 -14.51 3.69 11.23
CA MET A 103 -14.15 3.32 12.60
C MET A 103 -13.29 4.36 13.33
N PHE A 104 -12.59 5.24 12.62
CA PHE A 104 -11.62 6.16 13.20
C PHE A 104 -11.84 7.60 12.75
N ASP A 105 -11.77 8.55 13.71
CA ASP A 105 -12.02 9.97 13.49
C ASP A 105 -10.82 10.74 12.87
N PHE A 106 -9.68 10.09 12.70
CA PHE A 106 -8.50 10.69 12.07
C PHE A 106 -8.34 10.21 10.60
N PRO A 107 -7.65 10.97 9.76
CA PRO A 107 -7.44 10.60 8.34
C PRO A 107 -6.79 9.23 8.17
N ILE A 108 -7.40 8.41 7.30
CA ILE A 108 -6.85 7.12 6.86
C ILE A 108 -6.48 7.24 5.38
N ILE A 109 -5.21 6.98 5.08
CA ILE A 109 -4.63 7.09 3.75
C ILE A 109 -4.45 5.70 3.14
N GLY A 110 -5.07 5.50 1.98
CA GLY A 110 -4.88 4.32 1.14
C GLY A 110 -3.81 4.57 0.09
N PRO A 111 -2.75 3.76 0.01
CA PRO A 111 -1.69 3.92 -0.99
C PRO A 111 -2.17 3.85 -2.44
N ALA A 112 -3.07 2.93 -2.77
CA ALA A 112 -3.60 2.84 -4.13
C ALA A 112 -4.42 4.06 -4.49
N GLN A 113 -5.40 4.43 -3.66
CA GLN A 113 -6.21 5.61 -3.90
C GLN A 113 -5.35 6.86 -4.10
N THR A 114 -4.39 7.07 -3.20
CA THR A 114 -3.51 8.24 -3.24
C THR A 114 -2.62 8.24 -4.47
N SER A 115 -1.98 7.12 -4.79
CA SER A 115 -1.06 7.04 -5.93
C SER A 115 -1.79 7.13 -7.27
N MET A 116 -2.97 6.52 -7.40
CA MET A 116 -3.79 6.61 -8.61
C MET A 116 -4.24 8.06 -8.88
N HIS A 117 -4.75 8.78 -7.86
CA HIS A 117 -5.11 10.19 -8.00
C HIS A 117 -3.89 11.08 -8.29
N THR A 118 -2.74 10.77 -7.70
CA THR A 118 -1.49 11.47 -8.00
C THR A 118 -1.05 11.23 -9.44
N ALA A 119 -1.14 9.99 -9.93
CA ALA A 119 -0.82 9.66 -11.32
C ALA A 119 -1.68 10.45 -12.32
N CYS A 120 -2.97 10.65 -12.01
CA CYS A 120 -3.86 11.47 -12.84
C CYS A 120 -3.47 12.96 -12.92
N GLN A 121 -2.67 13.45 -11.96
CA GLN A 121 -2.12 14.83 -12.01
C GLN A 121 -0.82 14.88 -12.82
N LEU A 122 -0.11 13.76 -12.97
CA LEU A 122 1.17 13.68 -13.67
C LEU A 122 1.03 13.33 -15.16
N GLY A 123 -0.06 12.69 -15.55
CA GLY A 123 -0.32 12.26 -16.92
C GLY A 123 -1.79 11.97 -17.21
N HIS A 124 -2.08 11.62 -18.45
CA HIS A 124 -3.44 11.28 -18.87
C HIS A 124 -3.85 9.86 -18.52
N LYS A 125 -2.88 8.93 -18.55
CA LYS A 125 -3.10 7.51 -18.33
C LYS A 125 -2.07 6.93 -17.39
N PHE A 126 -2.54 6.02 -16.52
CA PHE A 126 -1.65 5.20 -15.69
C PHE A 126 -1.93 3.72 -15.92
N SER A 127 -0.93 2.91 -15.60
CA SER A 127 -1.08 1.45 -15.50
C SER A 127 -0.67 0.96 -14.13
N VAL A 128 -1.23 -0.19 -13.73
CA VAL A 128 -0.89 -0.86 -12.47
C VAL A 128 -0.15 -2.16 -12.79
N ILE A 129 0.97 -2.40 -12.11
CA ILE A 129 1.61 -3.72 -12.07
C ILE A 129 1.19 -4.39 -10.77
N THR A 130 0.39 -5.46 -10.88
CA THR A 130 -0.04 -6.29 -9.75
C THR A 130 0.76 -7.58 -9.66
N ILE A 131 0.49 -8.40 -8.64
CA ILE A 131 1.27 -9.60 -8.32
C ILE A 131 0.94 -10.76 -9.26
N PHE A 132 -0.35 -11.13 -9.41
CA PHE A 132 -0.80 -12.28 -10.19
C PHE A 132 -1.88 -11.93 -11.20
N ASP A 133 -1.97 -12.72 -12.27
CA ASP A 133 -3.05 -12.60 -13.26
C ASP A 133 -4.45 -12.78 -12.61
N SER A 134 -4.56 -13.56 -11.55
CA SER A 134 -5.80 -13.71 -10.78
C SER A 134 -6.25 -12.43 -10.07
N MET A 135 -5.35 -11.46 -9.90
CA MET A 135 -5.64 -10.18 -9.23
C MET A 135 -5.94 -9.04 -10.21
N LEU A 136 -5.89 -9.27 -11.51
CA LEU A 136 -6.18 -8.23 -12.51
C LEU A 136 -7.56 -7.61 -12.30
N ASN A 137 -8.60 -8.44 -12.20
CA ASN A 137 -9.97 -7.97 -11.97
C ASN A 137 -10.13 -7.20 -10.66
N MET A 138 -9.37 -7.57 -9.62
CA MET A 138 -9.40 -6.88 -8.33
C MET A 138 -8.84 -5.46 -8.46
N ALA A 139 -7.71 -5.32 -9.16
CA ALA A 139 -7.11 -4.01 -9.40
C ALA A 139 -7.99 -3.13 -10.32
N GLU A 140 -8.61 -3.70 -11.36
CA GLU A 140 -9.56 -2.99 -12.22
C GLU A 140 -10.79 -2.52 -11.44
N LYS A 141 -11.36 -3.39 -10.58
CA LYS A 141 -12.47 -3.04 -9.70
C LYS A 141 -12.09 -1.88 -8.76
N GLN A 142 -10.92 -1.91 -8.18
CA GLN A 142 -10.43 -0.83 -7.31
C GLN A 142 -10.32 0.51 -8.06
N VAL A 143 -9.81 0.51 -9.30
CA VAL A 143 -9.79 1.70 -10.15
C VAL A 143 -11.19 2.24 -10.41
N HIS A 144 -12.15 1.32 -10.67
CA HIS A 144 -13.56 1.66 -10.86
C HIS A 144 -14.19 2.28 -9.61
N GLU A 145 -13.96 1.70 -8.45
CA GLU A 145 -14.46 2.21 -7.15
C GLU A 145 -13.92 3.61 -6.83
N TYR A 146 -12.73 3.94 -7.31
CA TYR A 146 -12.15 5.29 -7.19
C TYR A 146 -12.58 6.26 -8.30
N GLY A 147 -13.40 5.80 -9.28
CA GLY A 147 -13.91 6.62 -10.38
C GLY A 147 -12.85 7.00 -11.41
N LEU A 148 -11.81 6.19 -11.56
CA LEU A 148 -10.63 6.48 -12.38
C LEU A 148 -10.54 5.64 -13.67
N ASP A 149 -11.60 4.96 -14.08
CA ASP A 149 -11.63 4.09 -15.28
C ASP A 149 -11.08 4.77 -16.53
N HIS A 150 -11.43 6.03 -16.73
CA HIS A 150 -10.99 6.79 -17.89
C HIS A 150 -9.47 7.07 -17.90
N HIS A 151 -8.82 6.95 -16.76
CA HIS A 151 -7.37 7.15 -16.61
C HIS A 151 -6.57 5.84 -16.63
N LEU A 152 -7.23 4.68 -16.53
CA LEU A 152 -6.55 3.40 -16.62
C LEU A 152 -6.15 3.08 -18.05
N ALA A 153 -4.88 2.79 -18.30
CA ALA A 153 -4.38 2.25 -19.55
C ALA A 153 -4.39 0.72 -19.53
N SER A 154 -3.85 0.11 -18.47
CA SER A 154 -3.81 -1.35 -18.32
C SER A 154 -3.54 -1.77 -16.87
N VAL A 155 -3.88 -3.03 -16.57
CA VAL A 155 -3.35 -3.76 -15.40
C VAL A 155 -2.55 -4.93 -15.91
N ARG A 156 -1.33 -5.13 -15.41
CA ARG A 156 -0.45 -6.23 -15.78
C ARG A 156 0.12 -6.91 -14.54
N ALA A 157 0.33 -8.23 -14.60
CA ALA A 157 0.86 -8.99 -13.49
C ALA A 157 2.34 -9.34 -13.68
N ILE A 158 3.12 -9.22 -12.60
CA ILE A 158 4.52 -9.65 -12.60
C ILE A 158 4.65 -11.18 -12.47
N ASN A 159 3.65 -11.84 -11.90
CA ASN A 159 3.63 -13.28 -11.62
C ASN A 159 4.84 -13.74 -10.80
N ILE A 160 5.09 -13.04 -9.70
CA ILE A 160 6.04 -13.40 -8.63
C ILE A 160 5.31 -13.23 -7.30
N PRO A 161 5.27 -14.26 -6.42
CA PRO A 161 4.68 -14.13 -5.08
C PRO A 161 5.28 -12.98 -4.29
N VAL A 162 4.48 -12.28 -3.47
CA VAL A 162 4.94 -11.17 -2.62
C VAL A 162 6.17 -11.55 -1.80
N LEU A 163 6.13 -12.73 -1.18
CA LEU A 163 7.22 -13.24 -0.34
C LEU A 163 8.47 -13.68 -1.13
N GLU A 164 8.43 -13.62 -2.45
CA GLU A 164 9.55 -13.97 -3.34
C GLU A 164 10.17 -12.76 -4.04
N LEU A 165 9.48 -11.61 -4.05
CA LEU A 165 9.94 -10.40 -4.73
C LEU A 165 11.38 -9.97 -4.34
N LEU A 166 11.74 -10.16 -3.08
CA LEU A 166 13.06 -9.78 -2.54
C LEU A 166 14.08 -10.92 -2.53
N LYS A 167 13.69 -12.16 -2.90
CA LYS A 167 14.62 -13.31 -2.90
C LYS A 167 15.64 -13.20 -4.02
N ASP A 168 15.21 -12.73 -5.19
CA ASP A 168 16.07 -12.51 -6.37
C ASP A 168 15.68 -11.19 -7.03
N LEU A 169 16.36 -10.13 -6.62
CA LEU A 169 16.09 -8.77 -7.09
C LEU A 169 16.38 -8.61 -8.58
N ASP A 170 17.38 -9.31 -9.13
CA ASP A 170 17.73 -9.21 -10.54
C ASP A 170 16.62 -9.80 -11.44
N VAL A 171 16.04 -10.93 -11.03
CA VAL A 171 14.89 -11.54 -11.72
C VAL A 171 13.68 -10.62 -11.60
N THR A 172 13.41 -10.08 -10.42
CA THR A 172 12.27 -9.16 -10.18
C THR A 172 12.41 -7.91 -11.03
N TYR A 173 13.56 -7.23 -10.99
CA TYR A 173 13.80 -6.01 -11.79
C TYR A 173 13.73 -6.27 -13.28
N LYS A 174 14.28 -7.38 -13.77
CA LYS A 174 14.21 -7.75 -15.19
C LYS A 174 12.76 -7.95 -15.66
N LYS A 175 11.94 -8.63 -14.86
CA LYS A 175 10.51 -8.79 -15.18
C LYS A 175 9.77 -7.46 -15.13
N MET A 176 9.99 -6.64 -14.10
CA MET A 176 9.37 -5.32 -13.98
C MET A 176 9.74 -4.40 -15.14
N SER A 177 11.03 -4.31 -15.51
CA SER A 177 11.49 -3.51 -16.65
C SER A 177 10.81 -3.94 -17.94
N LYS A 178 10.71 -5.25 -18.19
CA LYS A 178 10.03 -5.77 -19.39
C LYS A 178 8.53 -5.41 -19.41
N LEU A 179 7.87 -5.43 -18.25
CA LEU A 179 6.47 -5.00 -18.14
C LEU A 179 6.35 -3.49 -18.34
N ALA A 180 7.25 -2.70 -17.74
CA ALA A 180 7.28 -1.25 -17.91
C ALA A 180 7.47 -0.85 -19.38
N ASP A 181 8.39 -1.50 -20.10
CA ASP A 181 8.58 -1.28 -21.55
C ASP A 181 7.29 -1.51 -22.34
N LYS A 182 6.56 -2.59 -22.04
CA LYS A 182 5.26 -2.86 -22.68
C LYS A 182 4.21 -1.81 -22.32
N ILE A 183 4.11 -1.47 -21.05
CA ILE A 183 3.15 -0.47 -20.56
C ILE A 183 3.35 0.87 -21.24
N VAL A 184 4.59 1.33 -21.38
CA VAL A 184 4.90 2.61 -22.02
C VAL A 184 4.67 2.56 -23.52
N ASN A 185 5.15 1.50 -24.20
CA ASN A 185 5.17 1.46 -25.67
C ASN A 185 3.89 0.91 -26.29
N GLU A 186 3.22 -0.04 -25.64
CA GLU A 186 2.01 -0.70 -26.14
C GLU A 186 0.73 -0.08 -25.54
N ASP A 187 0.69 0.08 -24.18
CA ASP A 187 -0.51 0.56 -23.47
C ASP A 187 -0.57 2.08 -23.40
N ARG A 188 0.55 2.77 -23.70
CA ARG A 188 0.68 4.24 -23.73
C ARG A 188 0.33 4.90 -22.38
N ALA A 189 0.77 4.31 -21.29
CA ALA A 189 0.65 4.91 -19.97
C ALA A 189 1.76 5.94 -19.72
N ASP A 190 1.39 7.06 -19.09
CA ASP A 190 2.31 8.12 -18.68
C ASP A 190 2.92 7.84 -17.30
N ALA A 191 2.21 7.04 -16.48
CA ALA A 191 2.64 6.65 -15.14
C ALA A 191 2.43 5.15 -14.92
N ILE A 192 3.31 4.54 -14.10
CA ILE A 192 3.21 3.14 -13.69
C ILE A 192 3.16 3.08 -12.17
N LEU A 193 2.14 2.42 -11.64
CA LEU A 193 1.96 2.16 -10.23
C LEU A 193 2.35 0.72 -9.92
N LEU A 194 3.12 0.55 -8.85
CA LEU A 194 3.54 -0.77 -8.36
C LEU A 194 2.62 -1.17 -7.21
N GLY A 195 1.78 -2.18 -7.48
CA GLY A 195 0.78 -2.70 -6.56
C GLY A 195 1.21 -3.96 -5.81
#